data_0937659f71721a7e778ee7eb113d2a6e
#
_entry.id   0937659f71721a7e778ee7eb113d2a6e
#
_cell.length_a   1.000
_cell.length_b   1.000
_cell.length_c   1.000
_cell.angle_alpha   90.00
_cell.angle_beta   90.00
_cell.angle_gamma   90.00
#
_symmetry.space_group_name_H-M   'P 1'
#
loop_
_entity.id
_entity.type
_entity.pdbx_description
1 polymer ?
#
loop_
_entity_poly.entity_id
_entity_poly.type
_entity_poly.pdbx_seq_one_letter_code
_entity_poly.pdbx_strand_id
1 'polypeptide(L)'
;MKRFFATMMVLMMIGTCVPAFAEDYVKISVDEWIGWQSLFDANGGLKTAPNSINARNGIKVEFVVMNDATTSSAALISGDLQGAGYTVNRYAFLQSKFDQANVPVEMDFITNFSNGGDGIICKEGIMSINDLVGKRVAVPKFSEAQTLIEWLINNSELTAEEKNQIRSDMVFFETADDTAKAFFSGAVDAAATWEPYLTQAASSTDSRVLFDTSMSTNLILDGIVFRKDFADSHGDFITKLMDGAFEAASMYKKEFSNIRQLPMFELMEDDEIIDMANGADLATCAQNVKLLTDTAVQMYADMAEVWIVVGESADPSKASTAFNPVYAERLLSKYPDTSASTSQTLTDEQRATLIESPESLLSYSANIKFELNSTDIKAESKPVLDEFVRVAKILDGVYIQLEGNASQRADGVSDAQIIKFSEERAESVKNYFVSQGIDPNRIVVIGNGDLKLADESNPAGAVNRRTEFYFKTIRGY
;
A
#
# COMPACT_ATOMS: atom_id res chain seq x y z
N MET A 1 11.05 -58.34 62.88
CA MET A 1 11.93 -57.51 62.04
C MET A 1 11.04 -56.88 60.93
N LYS A 2 10.62 -55.67 61.15
CA LYS A 2 9.77 -54.95 60.22
C LYS A 2 10.66 -54.00 59.35
N ARG A 3 10.69 -54.19 58.04
CA ARG A 3 11.38 -53.28 57.11
C ARG A 3 10.39 -52.27 56.62
N PHE A 4 10.61 -51.01 56.95
CA PHE A 4 9.92 -49.84 56.36
C PHE A 4 10.54 -49.54 55.00
N PHE A 5 9.69 -49.57 53.95
CA PHE A 5 10.04 -48.95 52.65
C PHE A 5 9.52 -47.51 52.64
N ALA A 6 10.45 -46.54 52.60
CA ALA A 6 10.12 -45.16 52.36
C ALA A 6 10.16 -44.89 50.83
N THR A 7 9.01 -44.64 50.24
CA THR A 7 8.91 -44.22 48.82
C THR A 7 9.18 -42.73 48.75
N MET A 8 10.32 -42.37 48.18
CA MET A 8 10.70 -40.98 47.91
C MET A 8 10.05 -40.54 46.61
N MET A 9 9.02 -39.70 46.69
CA MET A 9 8.34 -39.09 45.53
C MET A 9 9.19 -37.89 45.05
N VAL A 10 9.91 -38.07 43.93
CA VAL A 10 10.63 -36.98 43.27
C VAL A 10 9.60 -36.19 42.45
N LEU A 11 9.26 -35.00 42.93
CA LEU A 11 8.50 -34.00 42.19
C LEU A 11 9.44 -33.39 41.13
N MET A 12 9.32 -33.81 39.86
CA MET A 12 9.91 -33.11 38.73
C MET A 12 9.15 -31.80 38.53
N MET A 13 9.68 -30.69 39.01
CA MET A 13 9.28 -29.38 38.52
C MET A 13 9.78 -29.25 37.09
N ILE A 14 8.85 -29.38 36.15
CA ILE A 14 9.10 -28.95 34.78
C ILE A 14 9.05 -27.42 34.83
N GLY A 15 10.21 -26.84 35.06
CA GLY A 15 10.41 -25.41 34.86
C GLY A 15 10.27 -25.14 33.35
N THR A 16 9.19 -24.46 32.96
CA THR A 16 9.12 -23.82 31.64
C THR A 16 10.27 -22.82 31.61
N CYS A 17 11.37 -23.15 30.94
CA CYS A 17 12.39 -22.17 30.57
C CYS A 17 11.69 -21.19 29.61
N VAL A 18 11.19 -20.09 30.15
CA VAL A 18 11.02 -18.88 29.34
C VAL A 18 12.46 -18.48 28.96
N PRO A 19 12.79 -18.39 27.66
CA PRO A 19 14.11 -17.92 27.29
C PRO A 19 14.30 -16.54 27.91
N ALA A 20 15.24 -16.41 28.84
CA ALA A 20 15.68 -15.13 29.35
C ALA A 20 16.38 -14.45 28.17
N PHE A 21 15.70 -13.46 27.54
CA PHE A 21 16.35 -12.60 26.57
C PHE A 21 17.54 -11.93 27.28
N ALA A 22 18.74 -12.23 26.81
CA ALA A 22 19.96 -11.68 27.41
C ALA A 22 19.93 -10.16 27.31
N GLU A 23 20.25 -9.48 28.38
CA GLU A 23 19.99 -8.08 28.74
C GLU A 23 20.57 -6.99 27.83
N ASP A 24 21.21 -7.28 26.68
CA ASP A 24 21.99 -6.20 26.06
C ASP A 24 21.29 -5.41 24.97
N TYR A 25 20.67 -6.03 23.98
CA TYR A 25 20.00 -5.34 22.88
C TYR A 25 18.78 -6.13 22.36
N VAL A 26 17.67 -5.43 22.14
CA VAL A 26 16.58 -5.96 21.30
C VAL A 26 17.02 -5.85 19.85
N LYS A 27 17.01 -6.97 19.14
CA LYS A 27 17.44 -7.04 17.75
C LYS A 27 16.24 -6.98 16.81
N ILE A 28 16.31 -6.05 15.86
CA ILE A 28 15.28 -5.86 14.83
C ILE A 28 15.98 -5.87 13.48
N SER A 29 15.59 -6.75 12.56
CA SER A 29 16.13 -6.68 11.21
C SER A 29 15.45 -5.56 10.41
N VAL A 30 16.23 -4.94 9.53
CA VAL A 30 15.78 -3.99 8.51
C VAL A 30 16.53 -4.27 7.22
N ASP A 31 15.91 -3.96 6.08
CA ASP A 31 16.61 -3.91 4.79
C ASP A 31 17.21 -2.51 4.53
N GLU A 32 17.81 -2.33 3.36
CA GLU A 32 18.46 -1.09 2.97
C GLU A 32 17.47 -0.13 2.31
N TRP A 33 16.49 0.34 3.08
CA TRP A 33 15.47 1.28 2.67
C TRP A 33 15.56 2.60 3.44
N ILE A 34 15.36 3.73 2.75
CA ILE A 34 15.43 5.08 3.33
C ILE A 34 14.34 5.34 4.37
N GLY A 35 13.18 4.71 4.26
CA GLY A 35 12.03 4.90 5.15
C GLY A 35 12.29 4.52 6.61
N TRP A 36 13.37 3.77 6.91
CA TRP A 36 13.79 3.48 8.29
C TRP A 36 14.49 4.66 8.97
N GLN A 37 14.66 5.80 8.29
CA GLN A 37 15.42 6.96 8.77
C GLN A 37 15.08 7.37 10.22
N SER A 38 13.78 7.46 10.56
CA SER A 38 13.35 7.87 11.91
C SER A 38 13.81 6.92 13.01
N LEU A 39 13.87 5.62 12.72
CA LEU A 39 14.40 4.61 13.65
C LEU A 39 15.89 4.79 13.87
N PHE A 40 16.65 5.01 12.79
CA PHE A 40 18.10 5.24 12.87
C PHE A 40 18.43 6.55 13.58
N ASP A 41 17.68 7.62 13.34
CA ASP A 41 17.87 8.90 14.01
C ASP A 41 17.54 8.82 15.50
N ALA A 42 16.47 8.11 15.86
CA ALA A 42 16.14 7.84 17.26
C ALA A 42 17.22 7.01 17.96
N ASN A 43 17.89 6.12 17.24
CA ASN A 43 18.88 5.19 17.78
C ASN A 43 20.32 5.72 17.75
N GLY A 44 20.60 6.69 16.88
CA GLY A 44 21.95 7.17 16.58
C GLY A 44 22.73 6.19 15.70
N GLY A 45 22.03 5.44 14.84
CA GLY A 45 22.57 4.47 13.89
C GLY A 45 22.15 3.03 14.19
N LEU A 46 22.94 2.05 13.72
CA LEU A 46 22.65 0.61 13.84
C LEU A 46 22.53 0.12 15.30
N LYS A 47 23.31 0.70 16.22
CA LYS A 47 23.23 0.40 17.66
C LYS A 47 22.92 1.65 18.45
N THR A 48 22.16 1.49 19.52
CA THR A 48 21.80 2.61 20.40
C THR A 48 23.03 3.37 20.86
N ALA A 49 23.19 4.60 20.37
CA ALA A 49 24.26 5.50 20.77
C ALA A 49 23.99 6.10 22.16
N PRO A 50 25.02 6.38 22.98
CA PRO A 50 24.84 6.81 24.37
C PRO A 50 23.98 8.07 24.57
N ASN A 51 23.96 8.97 23.59
CA ASN A 51 23.20 10.23 23.65
C ASN A 51 21.95 10.22 22.74
N SER A 52 21.60 9.08 22.19
CA SER A 52 20.43 8.94 21.32
C SER A 52 19.10 9.10 22.06
N ILE A 53 18.01 9.27 21.32
CA ILE A 53 16.67 9.32 21.89
C ILE A 53 16.33 7.98 22.57
N ASN A 54 16.64 6.86 21.93
CA ASN A 54 16.42 5.54 22.49
C ASN A 54 17.17 5.31 23.81
N ALA A 55 18.42 5.80 23.91
CA ALA A 55 19.19 5.73 25.16
C ALA A 55 18.51 6.56 26.28
N ARG A 56 18.01 7.75 25.96
CA ARG A 56 17.24 8.58 26.93
C ARG A 56 15.93 7.92 27.33
N ASN A 57 15.28 7.18 26.45
CA ASN A 57 14.07 6.41 26.71
C ASN A 57 14.37 5.11 27.49
N GLY A 58 15.66 4.79 27.73
CA GLY A 58 16.09 3.61 28.47
C GLY A 58 15.90 2.29 27.71
N ILE A 59 15.94 2.32 26.39
CA ILE A 59 15.92 1.14 25.54
C ILE A 59 17.23 0.99 24.77
N LYS A 60 17.59 -0.26 24.46
CA LYS A 60 18.75 -0.62 23.65
C LYS A 60 18.30 -1.44 22.44
N VAL A 61 18.57 -0.93 21.25
CA VAL A 61 18.19 -1.55 19.98
C VAL A 61 19.45 -1.80 19.14
N GLU A 62 19.53 -2.97 18.54
CA GLU A 62 20.45 -3.28 17.47
C GLU A 62 19.66 -3.55 16.19
N PHE A 63 19.81 -2.68 15.19
CA PHE A 63 19.28 -2.94 13.85
C PHE A 63 20.26 -3.85 13.11
N VAL A 64 19.74 -4.97 12.61
CA VAL A 64 20.51 -5.98 11.87
C VAL A 64 20.12 -5.89 10.40
N VAL A 65 21.05 -5.55 9.52
CA VAL A 65 20.79 -5.42 8.09
C VAL A 65 20.59 -6.79 7.46
N MET A 66 19.40 -7.03 6.93
CA MET A 66 19.03 -8.28 6.26
C MET A 66 18.10 -7.98 5.06
N ASN A 67 18.68 -7.94 3.85
CA ASN A 67 17.93 -7.65 2.62
C ASN A 67 17.07 -8.84 2.14
N ASP A 68 17.39 -10.07 2.55
CA ASP A 68 16.58 -11.25 2.23
C ASP A 68 15.54 -11.54 3.32
N ALA A 69 14.27 -11.37 2.96
CA ALA A 69 13.14 -11.57 3.86
C ALA A 69 12.98 -13.02 4.34
N THR A 70 13.47 -14.00 3.58
CA THR A 70 13.46 -15.40 4.01
C THR A 70 14.46 -15.62 5.15
N THR A 71 15.64 -15.03 5.03
CA THR A 71 16.67 -15.10 6.08
C THR A 71 16.19 -14.37 7.35
N SER A 72 15.64 -13.16 7.22
CA SER A 72 15.14 -12.40 8.37
C SER A 72 13.94 -13.09 9.05
N SER A 73 13.02 -13.70 8.29
CA SER A 73 11.91 -14.47 8.86
C SER A 73 12.39 -15.72 9.60
N ALA A 74 13.42 -16.41 9.09
CA ALA A 74 13.99 -17.57 9.78
C ALA A 74 14.66 -17.16 11.11
N ALA A 75 15.34 -16.00 11.14
CA ALA A 75 15.95 -15.46 12.38
C ALA A 75 14.88 -14.99 13.38
N LEU A 76 13.75 -14.45 12.90
CA LEU A 76 12.61 -14.11 13.75
C LEU A 76 11.94 -15.39 14.32
N ILE A 77 11.80 -16.44 13.52
CA ILE A 77 11.27 -17.75 13.94
C ILE A 77 12.18 -18.40 14.98
N SER A 78 13.49 -18.37 14.79
CA SER A 78 14.45 -18.96 15.76
C SER A 78 14.54 -18.19 17.09
N GLY A 79 14.11 -16.91 17.11
CA GLY A 79 14.24 -16.01 18.27
C GLY A 79 15.57 -15.26 18.33
N ASP A 80 16.41 -15.35 17.29
CA ASP A 80 17.63 -14.55 17.17
C ASP A 80 17.31 -13.06 16.96
N LEU A 81 16.10 -12.77 16.44
CA LEU A 81 15.49 -11.45 16.34
C LEU A 81 14.20 -11.42 17.17
N GLN A 82 13.88 -10.24 17.71
CA GLN A 82 12.62 -9.97 18.38
C GLN A 82 11.62 -9.27 17.47
N GLY A 83 12.13 -8.55 16.47
CA GLY A 83 11.34 -7.86 15.45
C GLY A 83 12.00 -7.88 14.08
N ALA A 84 11.24 -7.56 13.05
CA ALA A 84 11.72 -7.43 11.68
C ALA A 84 10.92 -6.38 10.91
N GLY A 85 11.63 -5.55 10.13
CA GLY A 85 11.04 -4.61 9.20
C GLY A 85 10.54 -5.34 7.95
N TYR A 86 9.26 -5.16 7.63
CA TYR A 86 8.64 -5.68 6.42
C TYR A 86 7.62 -4.69 5.88
N THR A 87 7.43 -4.70 4.57
CA THR A 87 6.20 -4.15 4.01
C THR A 87 5.00 -5.01 4.42
N VAL A 88 3.80 -4.43 4.44
CA VAL A 88 2.56 -5.19 4.63
C VAL A 88 2.42 -6.29 3.56
N ASN A 89 2.84 -6.00 2.33
CA ASN A 89 2.86 -6.92 1.20
C ASN A 89 3.70 -8.17 1.49
N ARG A 90 4.91 -7.95 1.98
CA ARG A 90 5.87 -9.01 2.33
C ARG A 90 5.44 -9.77 3.59
N TYR A 91 4.85 -9.07 4.55
CA TYR A 91 4.30 -9.70 5.74
C TYR A 91 3.18 -10.70 5.39
N ALA A 92 2.25 -10.32 4.50
CA ALA A 92 1.21 -11.23 4.01
C ALA A 92 1.79 -12.49 3.33
N PHE A 93 2.89 -12.36 2.57
CA PHE A 93 3.62 -13.48 1.97
C PHE A 93 4.27 -14.40 3.00
N LEU A 94 4.88 -13.82 4.05
CA LEU A 94 5.63 -14.58 5.05
C LEU A 94 4.76 -15.25 6.11
N GLN A 95 3.49 -14.85 6.26
CA GLN A 95 2.61 -15.32 7.32
C GLN A 95 2.52 -16.84 7.38
N SER A 96 2.44 -17.51 6.22
CA SER A 96 2.38 -18.98 6.17
C SER A 96 3.61 -19.66 6.79
N LYS A 97 4.79 -19.05 6.73
CA LYS A 97 6.02 -19.56 7.35
C LYS A 97 5.97 -19.45 8.88
N PHE A 98 5.46 -18.34 9.39
CA PHE A 98 5.26 -18.13 10.83
C PHE A 98 4.21 -19.10 11.40
N ASP A 99 3.11 -19.31 10.69
CA ASP A 99 2.08 -20.27 11.06
C ASP A 99 2.61 -21.72 11.09
N GLN A 100 3.35 -22.12 10.06
CA GLN A 100 3.98 -23.46 9.99
C GLN A 100 4.98 -23.69 11.12
N ALA A 101 5.71 -22.64 11.51
CA ALA A 101 6.65 -22.71 12.64
C ALA A 101 5.96 -22.61 14.01
N ASN A 102 4.66 -22.32 14.05
CA ASN A 102 3.89 -22.03 15.27
C ASN A 102 4.52 -20.89 16.09
N VAL A 103 4.97 -19.83 15.40
CA VAL A 103 5.52 -18.59 15.99
C VAL A 103 4.60 -17.44 15.61
N PRO A 104 3.65 -17.08 16.48
CA PRO A 104 2.76 -15.95 16.24
C PRO A 104 3.57 -14.62 16.17
N VAL A 105 3.18 -13.79 15.22
CA VAL A 105 3.75 -12.45 15.02
C VAL A 105 2.64 -11.44 14.80
N GLU A 106 2.89 -10.16 15.06
CA GLU A 106 1.99 -9.06 14.78
C GLU A 106 2.79 -7.83 14.35
N MET A 107 2.22 -7.01 13.46
CA MET A 107 2.80 -5.72 13.08
C MET A 107 2.25 -4.64 14.01
N ASP A 108 3.13 -4.04 14.79
CA ASP A 108 2.78 -3.09 15.84
C ASP A 108 3.08 -1.64 15.48
N PHE A 109 3.87 -1.42 14.43
CA PHE A 109 4.36 -0.09 14.07
C PHE A 109 4.49 0.05 12.56
N ILE A 110 3.77 0.98 11.94
CA ILE A 110 4.01 1.46 10.58
C ILE A 110 4.98 2.65 10.68
N THR A 111 6.15 2.52 10.11
CA THR A 111 7.21 3.53 10.18
C THR A 111 7.11 4.56 9.07
N ASN A 112 6.77 4.11 7.87
CA ASN A 112 6.71 4.92 6.67
C ASN A 112 5.81 4.25 5.61
N PHE A 113 5.57 4.97 4.53
CA PHE A 113 4.90 4.48 3.34
C PHE A 113 5.54 5.09 2.09
N SER A 114 5.51 4.32 1.00
CA SER A 114 5.99 4.81 -0.29
C SER A 114 5.05 5.90 -0.85
N ASN A 115 5.62 7.02 -1.28
CA ASN A 115 4.93 8.16 -1.88
C ASN A 115 5.70 8.66 -3.09
N GLY A 116 5.57 7.97 -4.22
CA GLY A 116 6.32 8.21 -5.45
C GLY A 116 7.61 7.40 -5.58
N GLY A 117 7.97 6.60 -4.56
CA GLY A 117 9.21 5.81 -4.55
C GLY A 117 9.15 4.52 -5.37
N ASP A 118 7.97 3.97 -5.59
CA ASP A 118 7.74 2.74 -6.36
C ASP A 118 6.77 3.00 -7.51
N GLY A 119 6.89 2.25 -8.63
CA GLY A 119 5.98 2.47 -9.74
C GLY A 119 6.18 1.55 -10.94
N ILE A 120 5.55 1.93 -12.03
CA ILE A 120 5.62 1.26 -13.32
C ILE A 120 6.08 2.26 -14.37
N ILE A 121 7.21 1.98 -15.00
CA ILE A 121 7.71 2.71 -16.15
C ILE A 121 7.32 1.98 -17.43
N CYS A 122 7.05 2.72 -18.49
CA CYS A 122 6.64 2.14 -19.77
C CYS A 122 7.09 3.01 -20.96
N LYS A 123 7.05 2.40 -22.15
CA LYS A 123 7.24 3.13 -23.41
C LYS A 123 6.11 4.12 -23.65
N GLU A 124 6.44 5.20 -24.35
CA GLU A 124 5.44 6.15 -24.82
C GLU A 124 4.32 5.43 -25.60
N GLY A 125 3.05 5.84 -25.36
CA GLY A 125 1.88 5.21 -25.98
C GLY A 125 1.22 4.09 -25.15
N ILE A 126 1.79 3.66 -24.01
CA ILE A 126 1.11 2.86 -22.99
C ILE A 126 0.50 3.85 -21.97
N MET A 127 -0.84 3.92 -21.93
CA MET A 127 -1.58 4.98 -21.22
C MET A 127 -2.34 4.44 -20.00
N SER A 128 -2.53 3.11 -19.92
CA SER A 128 -3.30 2.44 -18.88
C SER A 128 -2.76 1.03 -18.63
N ILE A 129 -3.22 0.40 -17.55
CA ILE A 129 -2.94 -1.02 -17.28
C ILE A 129 -3.49 -1.92 -18.39
N ASN A 130 -4.60 -1.53 -19.03
CA ASN A 130 -5.20 -2.30 -20.11
C ASN A 130 -4.29 -2.39 -21.35
N ASP A 131 -3.45 -1.37 -21.58
CA ASP A 131 -2.50 -1.35 -22.71
C ASP A 131 -1.34 -2.31 -22.53
N LEU A 132 -1.18 -2.92 -21.35
CA LEU A 132 -0.15 -3.94 -21.09
C LEU A 132 -0.49 -5.30 -21.68
N VAL A 133 -1.71 -5.53 -22.19
CA VAL A 133 -2.10 -6.79 -22.84
C VAL A 133 -1.21 -7.01 -24.08
N GLY A 134 -0.50 -8.14 -24.12
CA GLY A 134 0.45 -8.48 -25.19
C GLY A 134 1.76 -7.68 -25.16
N LYS A 135 2.06 -6.98 -24.07
CA LYS A 135 3.35 -6.30 -23.84
C LYS A 135 4.21 -7.11 -22.89
N ARG A 136 5.53 -7.08 -23.13
CA ARG A 136 6.48 -7.68 -22.20
C ARG A 136 6.74 -6.72 -21.04
N VAL A 137 6.53 -7.20 -19.81
CA VAL A 137 6.68 -6.41 -18.59
C VAL A 137 7.78 -7.02 -17.72
N ALA A 138 8.84 -6.28 -17.46
CA ALA A 138 9.89 -6.71 -16.53
C ALA A 138 9.45 -6.49 -15.08
N VAL A 139 9.71 -7.47 -14.21
CA VAL A 139 9.26 -7.44 -12.80
C VAL A 139 10.33 -8.09 -11.92
N PRO A 140 10.78 -7.44 -10.83
CA PRO A 140 11.62 -8.09 -9.83
C PRO A 140 10.76 -9.07 -9.02
N LYS A 141 11.18 -10.34 -8.97
CA LYS A 141 10.40 -11.42 -8.39
C LYS A 141 10.27 -11.29 -6.87
N PHE A 142 9.09 -11.59 -6.34
CA PHE A 142 8.77 -11.55 -4.89
C PHE A 142 9.02 -10.18 -4.23
N SER A 143 8.92 -9.10 -5.00
CA SER A 143 9.11 -7.72 -4.55
C SER A 143 7.79 -6.97 -4.38
N GLU A 144 7.88 -5.80 -3.80
CA GLU A 144 6.81 -4.81 -3.68
C GLU A 144 6.31 -4.38 -5.07
N ALA A 145 7.23 -4.19 -6.02
CA ALA A 145 6.88 -3.85 -7.40
C ALA A 145 6.06 -4.96 -8.10
N GLN A 146 6.32 -6.24 -7.79
CA GLN A 146 5.48 -7.33 -8.28
C GLN A 146 4.06 -7.22 -7.71
N THR A 147 3.92 -7.02 -6.42
CA THR A 147 2.59 -6.93 -5.81
C THR A 147 1.84 -5.68 -6.26
N LEU A 148 2.53 -4.59 -6.50
CA LEU A 148 1.96 -3.35 -7.01
C LEU A 148 1.32 -3.56 -8.40
N ILE A 149 2.07 -4.10 -9.37
CA ILE A 149 1.52 -4.34 -10.70
C ILE A 149 0.42 -5.41 -10.69
N GLU A 150 0.57 -6.47 -9.91
CA GLU A 150 -0.45 -7.51 -9.78
C GLU A 150 -1.74 -6.98 -9.14
N TRP A 151 -1.63 -6.08 -8.16
CA TRP A 151 -2.80 -5.43 -7.57
C TRP A 151 -3.56 -4.59 -8.60
N LEU A 152 -2.84 -3.81 -9.42
CA LEU A 152 -3.44 -3.02 -10.50
C LEU A 152 -4.11 -3.91 -11.55
N ILE A 153 -3.46 -5.02 -11.96
CA ILE A 153 -4.04 -6.00 -12.89
C ILE A 153 -5.31 -6.63 -12.28
N ASN A 154 -5.27 -7.05 -11.02
CA ASN A 154 -6.42 -7.66 -10.35
C ASN A 154 -7.62 -6.71 -10.29
N ASN A 155 -7.37 -5.44 -10.03
CA ASN A 155 -8.38 -4.41 -9.90
C ASN A 155 -8.75 -3.72 -11.23
N SER A 156 -8.27 -4.19 -12.39
CA SER A 156 -8.67 -3.70 -13.71
C SER A 156 -9.94 -4.41 -14.22
N GLU A 157 -10.64 -3.81 -15.20
CA GLU A 157 -11.78 -4.43 -15.89
C GLU A 157 -11.38 -5.47 -16.96
N LEU A 158 -10.10 -5.76 -17.09
CA LEU A 158 -9.61 -6.78 -18.00
C LEU A 158 -10.29 -8.13 -17.72
N THR A 159 -10.57 -8.86 -18.77
CA THR A 159 -11.05 -10.24 -18.65
C THR A 159 -10.00 -11.15 -18.00
N ALA A 160 -10.42 -12.29 -17.48
CA ALA A 160 -9.49 -13.26 -16.89
C ALA A 160 -8.42 -13.70 -17.88
N GLU A 161 -8.76 -13.84 -19.16
CA GLU A 161 -7.83 -14.17 -20.25
C GLU A 161 -6.80 -13.07 -20.46
N GLU A 162 -7.20 -11.81 -20.49
CA GLU A 162 -6.31 -10.65 -20.66
C GLU A 162 -5.38 -10.48 -19.45
N LYS A 163 -5.90 -10.62 -18.23
CA LYS A 163 -5.08 -10.62 -17.01
C LYS A 163 -4.02 -11.73 -17.03
N ASN A 164 -4.41 -12.94 -17.45
CA ASN A 164 -3.49 -14.07 -17.59
C ASN A 164 -2.49 -13.84 -18.71
N GLN A 165 -2.87 -13.17 -19.81
CA GLN A 165 -1.97 -12.79 -20.89
C GLN A 165 -0.86 -11.89 -20.36
N ILE A 166 -1.20 -10.80 -19.62
CA ILE A 166 -0.19 -9.92 -19.04
C ILE A 166 0.77 -10.71 -18.14
N ARG A 167 0.25 -11.58 -17.26
CA ARG A 167 1.07 -12.42 -16.37
C ARG A 167 2.00 -13.37 -17.14
N SER A 168 1.52 -13.96 -18.22
CA SER A 168 2.34 -14.87 -19.06
C SER A 168 3.44 -14.13 -19.81
N ASP A 169 3.26 -12.85 -20.09
CA ASP A 169 4.21 -11.99 -20.79
C ASP A 169 5.17 -11.26 -19.82
N MET A 170 5.03 -11.47 -18.49
CA MET A 170 5.98 -10.96 -17.51
C MET A 170 7.33 -11.66 -17.61
N VAL A 171 8.39 -10.87 -17.51
CA VAL A 171 9.79 -11.32 -17.46
C VAL A 171 10.33 -11.03 -16.07
N PHE A 172 10.61 -12.08 -15.31
CA PHE A 172 11.07 -11.95 -13.94
C PHE A 172 12.59 -11.82 -13.85
N PHE A 173 13.02 -10.90 -12.98
CA PHE A 173 14.42 -10.65 -12.64
C PHE A 173 14.62 -10.77 -11.12
N GLU A 174 15.88 -10.92 -10.69
CA GLU A 174 16.22 -11.00 -9.26
C GLU A 174 16.30 -9.61 -8.59
N THR A 175 16.63 -8.57 -9.38
CA THR A 175 16.83 -7.20 -8.85
C THR A 175 16.06 -6.15 -9.65
N ALA A 176 15.78 -5.00 -9.02
CA ALA A 176 15.22 -3.84 -9.70
C ALA A 176 16.17 -3.25 -10.74
N ASP A 177 17.47 -3.32 -10.50
CA ASP A 177 18.51 -2.84 -11.41
C ASP A 177 18.49 -3.63 -12.74
N ASP A 178 18.43 -4.98 -12.67
CA ASP A 178 18.30 -5.80 -13.87
C ASP A 178 16.96 -5.59 -14.59
N THR A 179 15.90 -5.36 -13.83
CA THR A 179 14.57 -5.03 -14.35
C THR A 179 14.60 -3.71 -15.13
N ALA A 180 15.18 -2.67 -14.56
CA ALA A 180 15.33 -1.36 -15.20
C ALA A 180 16.25 -1.43 -16.43
N LYS A 181 17.37 -2.15 -16.35
CA LYS A 181 18.28 -2.37 -17.49
C LYS A 181 17.57 -3.05 -18.67
N ALA A 182 16.72 -4.04 -18.40
CA ALA A 182 15.92 -4.69 -19.43
C ALA A 182 14.97 -3.69 -20.14
N PHE A 183 14.39 -2.76 -19.39
CA PHE A 183 13.54 -1.71 -19.94
C PHE A 183 14.33 -0.69 -20.77
N PHE A 184 15.37 -0.09 -20.20
CA PHE A 184 16.17 0.93 -20.89
C PHE A 184 16.94 0.39 -22.11
N SER A 185 17.24 -0.90 -22.15
CA SER A 185 17.78 -1.55 -23.35
C SER A 185 16.74 -1.81 -24.45
N GLY A 186 15.46 -1.57 -24.20
CA GLY A 186 14.36 -1.85 -25.11
C GLY A 186 13.95 -3.32 -25.18
N ALA A 187 14.49 -4.17 -24.29
CA ALA A 187 14.18 -5.60 -24.25
C ALA A 187 12.73 -5.88 -23.82
N VAL A 188 12.10 -4.99 -23.09
CA VAL A 188 10.70 -5.06 -22.64
C VAL A 188 9.97 -3.76 -22.95
N ASP A 189 8.64 -3.73 -22.78
CA ASP A 189 7.79 -2.58 -23.08
C ASP A 189 7.44 -1.76 -21.84
N ALA A 190 7.45 -2.40 -20.68
CA ALA A 190 7.23 -1.79 -19.38
C ALA A 190 8.07 -2.50 -18.31
N ALA A 191 8.23 -1.84 -17.15
CA ALA A 191 8.87 -2.45 -15.98
C ALA A 191 8.24 -1.93 -14.70
N ALA A 192 7.96 -2.83 -13.75
CA ALA A 192 7.64 -2.46 -12.37
C ALA A 192 8.95 -2.34 -11.59
N THR A 193 9.18 -1.20 -10.94
CA THR A 193 10.46 -0.90 -10.28
C THR A 193 10.28 0.22 -9.25
N TRP A 194 11.39 0.77 -8.76
CA TRP A 194 11.41 1.88 -7.82
C TRP A 194 12.53 2.89 -8.13
N GLU A 195 12.64 3.95 -7.35
CA GLU A 195 13.69 4.97 -7.54
C GLU A 195 15.12 4.37 -7.44
N PRO A 196 16.08 4.87 -8.22
CA PRO A 196 16.03 6.09 -9.06
C PRO A 196 15.50 5.89 -10.50
N TYR A 197 14.98 4.72 -10.84
CA TYR A 197 14.62 4.37 -12.21
C TYR A 197 13.34 5.07 -12.70
N LEU A 198 12.44 5.47 -11.79
CA LEU A 198 11.26 6.27 -12.12
C LEU A 198 11.67 7.65 -12.62
N THR A 199 12.52 8.33 -11.88
CA THR A 199 13.11 9.64 -12.27
C THR A 199 13.86 9.55 -13.60
N GLN A 200 14.64 8.47 -13.81
CA GLN A 200 15.33 8.24 -15.07
C GLN A 200 14.35 8.09 -16.25
N ALA A 201 13.25 7.33 -16.08
CA ALA A 201 12.25 7.16 -17.13
C ALA A 201 11.48 8.46 -17.41
N ALA A 202 11.11 9.21 -16.38
CA ALA A 202 10.44 10.50 -16.52
C ALA A 202 11.27 11.56 -17.26
N SER A 203 12.61 11.43 -17.22
CA SER A 203 13.54 12.33 -17.89
C SER A 203 13.75 11.99 -19.37
N SER A 204 13.18 10.90 -19.88
CA SER A 204 13.32 10.45 -21.27
C SER A 204 12.10 10.83 -22.10
N THR A 205 12.31 11.12 -23.40
CA THR A 205 11.23 11.40 -24.35
C THR A 205 10.53 10.13 -24.87
N ASP A 206 11.15 8.97 -24.70
CA ASP A 206 10.66 7.70 -25.24
C ASP A 206 9.99 6.82 -24.19
N SER A 207 9.94 7.29 -22.95
CA SER A 207 9.36 6.59 -21.82
C SER A 207 8.61 7.52 -20.87
N ARG A 208 7.77 6.93 -20.05
CA ARG A 208 6.97 7.62 -19.04
C ARG A 208 6.79 6.77 -17.79
N VAL A 209 6.40 7.39 -16.70
CA VAL A 209 5.87 6.71 -15.52
C VAL A 209 4.37 6.52 -15.75
N LEU A 210 3.92 5.27 -15.82
CA LEU A 210 2.51 4.91 -15.94
C LEU A 210 1.78 5.05 -14.60
N PHE A 211 2.41 4.59 -13.55
CA PHE A 211 1.94 4.62 -12.19
C PHE A 211 3.12 4.82 -11.23
N ASP A 212 2.92 5.57 -10.17
CA ASP A 212 3.79 5.61 -9.01
C ASP A 212 2.97 5.71 -7.71
N THR A 213 3.61 5.46 -6.58
CA THR A 213 2.95 5.39 -5.28
C THR A 213 2.47 6.75 -4.74
N SER A 214 2.76 7.89 -5.40
CA SER A 214 2.08 9.16 -5.11
C SER A 214 0.60 9.14 -5.48
N MET A 215 0.22 8.22 -6.38
CA MET A 215 -1.18 7.94 -6.72
C MET A 215 -1.88 7.05 -5.68
N SER A 216 -1.10 6.39 -4.83
CA SER A 216 -1.59 5.50 -3.77
C SER A 216 -0.57 5.34 -2.66
N THR A 217 -0.65 6.21 -1.66
CA THR A 217 0.22 6.13 -0.46
C THR A 217 -0.13 4.95 0.45
N ASN A 218 -1.18 4.21 0.13
CA ASN A 218 -1.65 3.05 0.90
C ASN A 218 -1.17 1.69 0.36
N LEU A 219 -0.54 1.63 -0.84
CA LEU A 219 -0.16 0.37 -1.47
C LEU A 219 1.09 -0.28 -0.88
N ILE A 220 2.06 0.52 -0.44
CA ILE A 220 3.31 0.02 0.14
C ILE A 220 3.52 0.71 1.47
N LEU A 221 3.24 -0.01 2.56
CA LEU A 221 3.38 0.42 3.94
C LEU A 221 4.48 -0.40 4.59
N ASP A 222 5.48 0.27 5.17
CA ASP A 222 6.58 -0.37 5.89
C ASP A 222 6.36 -0.34 7.38
N GLY A 223 6.57 -1.47 8.03
CA GLY A 223 6.36 -1.56 9.47
C GLY A 223 7.24 -2.59 10.15
N ILE A 224 7.22 -2.57 11.46
CA ILE A 224 7.93 -3.54 12.29
C ILE A 224 6.95 -4.60 12.77
N VAL A 225 7.24 -5.84 12.37
CA VAL A 225 6.57 -7.05 12.85
C VAL A 225 7.36 -7.57 14.04
N PHE A 226 6.70 -7.77 15.17
CA PHE A 226 7.30 -8.38 16.36
C PHE A 226 6.79 -9.81 16.58
N ARG A 227 7.61 -10.62 17.23
CA ARG A 227 7.13 -11.85 17.82
C ARG A 227 6.08 -11.53 18.88
N LYS A 228 4.95 -12.23 18.85
CA LYS A 228 3.86 -11.94 19.79
C LYS A 228 4.24 -12.23 21.26
N ASP A 229 5.05 -13.26 21.53
CA ASP A 229 5.53 -13.55 22.88
C ASP A 229 6.44 -12.41 23.42
N PHE A 230 7.21 -11.76 22.55
CA PHE A 230 7.98 -10.57 22.90
C PHE A 230 7.06 -9.35 23.11
N ALA A 231 6.15 -9.07 22.18
CA ALA A 231 5.25 -7.93 22.26
C ALA A 231 4.37 -7.96 23.53
N ASP A 232 3.80 -9.13 23.84
CA ASP A 232 2.96 -9.33 25.04
C ASP A 232 3.74 -9.07 26.35
N SER A 233 5.05 -9.33 26.40
CA SER A 233 5.88 -9.16 27.60
C SER A 233 6.66 -7.85 27.63
N HIS A 234 6.85 -7.16 26.50
CA HIS A 234 7.71 -5.97 26.34
C HIS A 234 6.97 -4.80 25.67
N GLY A 235 5.69 -4.64 25.88
CA GLY A 235 4.89 -3.55 25.28
C GLY A 235 5.39 -2.15 25.62
N ASP A 236 6.04 -1.97 26.79
CA ASP A 236 6.68 -0.69 27.13
C ASP A 236 7.90 -0.41 26.25
N PHE A 237 8.64 -1.45 25.84
CA PHE A 237 9.74 -1.30 24.92
C PHE A 237 9.24 -0.83 23.55
N ILE A 238 8.20 -1.47 23.00
CA ILE A 238 7.61 -1.11 21.71
C ILE A 238 7.08 0.34 21.75
N THR A 239 6.34 0.70 22.82
CA THR A 239 5.86 2.09 23.02
C THR A 239 7.01 3.10 23.01
N LYS A 240 8.14 2.80 23.68
CA LYS A 240 9.31 3.69 23.73
C LYS A 240 10.08 3.75 22.41
N LEU A 241 10.12 2.65 21.65
CA LEU A 241 10.70 2.63 20.31
C LEU A 241 9.92 3.55 19.37
N MET A 242 8.59 3.42 19.36
CA MET A 242 7.70 4.28 18.57
C MET A 242 7.80 5.75 19.01
N ASP A 243 7.81 6.01 20.32
CA ASP A 243 7.99 7.37 20.88
C ASP A 243 9.29 8.00 20.38
N GLY A 244 10.39 7.23 20.39
CA GLY A 244 11.67 7.69 19.87
C GLY A 244 11.64 8.00 18.38
N ALA A 245 11.02 7.15 17.58
CA ALA A 245 10.88 7.35 16.14
C ALA A 245 10.02 8.58 15.82
N PHE A 246 8.88 8.80 16.50
CA PHE A 246 8.05 9.99 16.31
C PHE A 246 8.75 11.28 16.77
N GLU A 247 9.53 11.23 17.86
CA GLU A 247 10.34 12.37 18.28
C GLU A 247 11.38 12.70 17.21
N ALA A 248 12.12 11.70 16.70
CA ALA A 248 13.10 11.87 15.63
C ALA A 248 12.46 12.42 14.35
N ALA A 249 11.34 11.87 13.91
CA ALA A 249 10.60 12.34 12.74
C ALA A 249 10.19 13.82 12.87
N SER A 250 9.77 14.27 14.07
CA SER A 250 9.40 15.67 14.31
C SER A 250 10.58 16.65 14.23
N MET A 251 11.81 16.15 14.38
CA MET A 251 13.06 16.92 14.32
C MET A 251 13.81 16.74 13.00
N TYR A 252 13.22 16.03 12.05
CA TYR A 252 13.87 15.63 10.81
C TYR A 252 14.42 16.83 10.00
N LYS A 253 15.72 16.81 9.75
CA LYS A 253 16.45 17.92 9.13
C LYS A 253 17.12 17.56 7.80
N LYS A 254 16.77 16.45 7.18
CA LYS A 254 17.48 15.90 6.00
C LYS A 254 19.00 15.70 6.28
N GLU A 255 19.32 15.23 7.48
CA GLU A 255 20.70 14.83 7.87
C GLU A 255 20.78 13.30 7.80
N PHE A 256 21.67 12.77 6.98
CA PHE A 256 21.71 11.34 6.64
C PHE A 256 22.82 10.56 7.34
N SER A 257 23.51 11.16 8.31
CA SER A 257 24.67 10.53 8.98
C SER A 257 24.35 9.17 9.60
N ASN A 258 23.13 8.98 10.11
CA ASN A 258 22.72 7.74 10.75
C ASN A 258 22.36 6.67 9.73
N ILE A 259 21.61 7.01 8.67
CA ILE A 259 21.21 6.06 7.61
C ILE A 259 22.40 5.61 6.75
N ARG A 260 23.45 6.46 6.63
CA ARG A 260 24.72 6.11 5.95
C ARG A 260 25.49 4.97 6.61
N GLN A 261 25.07 4.48 7.77
CA GLN A 261 25.55 3.23 8.33
C GLN A 261 25.01 1.97 7.63
N LEU A 262 23.98 2.13 6.78
CA LEU A 262 23.54 1.09 5.84
C LEU A 262 24.48 1.08 4.64
N PRO A 263 24.96 -0.10 4.18
CA PRO A 263 25.96 -0.20 3.10
C PRO A 263 25.53 0.50 1.80
N MET A 264 24.26 0.43 1.43
CA MET A 264 23.72 1.09 0.24
C MET A 264 23.96 2.61 0.25
N PHE A 265 23.81 3.26 1.40
CA PHE A 265 23.89 4.73 1.51
C PHE A 265 25.30 5.25 1.85
N GLU A 266 26.26 4.35 2.13
CA GLU A 266 27.61 4.74 2.60
C GLU A 266 28.33 5.65 1.59
N LEU A 267 28.21 5.38 0.30
CA LEU A 267 28.88 6.08 -0.79
C LEU A 267 27.96 6.91 -1.69
N MET A 268 26.65 6.97 -1.39
CA MET A 268 25.70 7.77 -2.17
C MET A 268 25.92 9.26 -1.91
N GLU A 269 25.73 10.10 -2.93
CA GLU A 269 25.71 11.55 -2.76
C GLU A 269 24.43 11.99 -2.03
N ASP A 270 24.46 13.18 -1.39
CA ASP A 270 23.31 13.66 -0.60
C ASP A 270 22.06 13.90 -1.44
N ASP A 271 22.20 14.32 -2.69
CA ASP A 271 21.10 14.55 -3.62
C ASP A 271 20.42 13.23 -4.01
N GLU A 272 21.16 12.15 -4.23
CA GLU A 272 20.60 10.82 -4.49
C GLU A 272 19.78 10.31 -3.29
N ILE A 273 20.31 10.51 -2.06
CA ILE A 273 19.57 10.12 -0.83
C ILE A 273 18.33 11.00 -0.64
N ILE A 274 18.41 12.30 -0.97
CA ILE A 274 17.26 13.22 -0.93
C ILE A 274 16.16 12.76 -1.90
N ASP A 275 16.54 12.37 -3.10
CA ASP A 275 15.57 11.90 -4.10
C ASP A 275 14.86 10.63 -3.62
N MET A 276 15.59 9.67 -3.07
CA MET A 276 14.99 8.48 -2.44
C MET A 276 14.09 8.85 -1.25
N ALA A 277 14.52 9.79 -0.40
CA ALA A 277 13.75 10.24 0.76
C ALA A 277 12.48 11.01 0.38
N ASN A 278 12.45 11.66 -0.78
CA ASN A 278 11.25 12.29 -1.32
C ASN A 278 10.23 11.27 -1.82
N GLY A 279 10.63 10.03 -2.06
CA GLY A 279 9.77 8.91 -2.43
C GLY A 279 9.16 8.14 -1.25
N ALA A 280 9.39 8.60 -0.01
CA ALA A 280 8.88 7.95 1.20
C ALA A 280 8.42 8.99 2.23
N ASP A 281 7.25 8.78 2.81
CA ASP A 281 6.73 9.59 3.90
C ASP A 281 6.77 8.85 5.23
N LEU A 282 7.22 9.52 6.30
CA LEU A 282 7.22 8.98 7.65
C LEU A 282 5.80 9.01 8.24
N ALA A 283 5.33 7.86 8.72
CA ALA A 283 4.01 7.75 9.31
C ALA A 283 3.93 8.45 10.69
N THR A 284 2.94 9.32 10.87
CA THR A 284 2.68 9.96 12.16
C THR A 284 2.02 9.00 13.15
N CYS A 285 1.99 9.37 14.44
CA CYS A 285 1.33 8.58 15.47
C CYS A 285 -0.17 8.41 15.18
N ALA A 286 -0.86 9.49 14.78
CA ALA A 286 -2.28 9.43 14.46
C ALA A 286 -2.56 8.57 13.21
N GLN A 287 -1.71 8.67 12.19
CA GLN A 287 -1.79 7.77 11.03
C GLN A 287 -1.59 6.31 11.44
N ASN A 288 -0.67 5.99 12.35
CA ASN A 288 -0.46 4.62 12.80
C ASN A 288 -1.72 3.96 13.36
N VAL A 289 -2.49 4.67 14.20
CA VAL A 289 -3.76 4.13 14.72
C VAL A 289 -4.71 3.79 13.58
N LYS A 290 -4.89 4.69 12.61
CA LYS A 290 -5.76 4.48 11.46
C LYS A 290 -5.22 3.36 10.54
N LEU A 291 -3.93 3.38 10.24
CA LEU A 291 -3.30 2.40 9.35
C LEU A 291 -3.43 0.98 9.94
N LEU A 292 -3.09 0.79 11.22
CA LEU A 292 -3.10 -0.51 11.88
C LEU A 292 -4.51 -1.06 12.17
N THR A 293 -5.57 -0.22 12.11
CA THR A 293 -6.96 -0.65 12.33
C THR A 293 -7.79 -0.80 11.05
N ASP A 294 -7.40 -0.16 9.95
CA ASP A 294 -8.18 -0.12 8.71
C ASP A 294 -7.31 -0.40 7.47
N THR A 295 -6.44 0.54 7.09
CA THR A 295 -5.75 0.51 5.80
C THR A 295 -4.80 -0.69 5.65
N ALA A 296 -3.92 -0.94 6.63
CA ALA A 296 -2.98 -2.06 6.57
C ALA A 296 -3.70 -3.41 6.67
N VAL A 297 -4.81 -3.48 7.40
CA VAL A 297 -5.66 -4.67 7.47
C VAL A 297 -6.24 -5.01 6.10
N GLN A 298 -6.81 -4.00 5.41
CA GLN A 298 -7.36 -4.17 4.07
C GLN A 298 -6.24 -4.52 3.07
N MET A 299 -5.11 -3.80 3.14
CA MET A 299 -3.97 -4.02 2.25
C MET A 299 -3.37 -5.42 2.43
N TYR A 300 -3.26 -5.90 3.67
CA TYR A 300 -2.82 -7.28 3.92
C TYR A 300 -3.72 -8.30 3.23
N ALA A 301 -5.05 -8.14 3.35
CA ALA A 301 -6.00 -9.04 2.71
C ALA A 301 -5.86 -9.01 1.18
N ASP A 302 -5.80 -7.83 0.59
CA ASP A 302 -5.61 -7.65 -0.86
C ASP A 302 -4.29 -8.28 -1.34
N MET A 303 -3.20 -8.08 -0.60
CA MET A 303 -1.89 -8.64 -0.96
C MET A 303 -1.84 -10.16 -0.78
N ALA A 304 -2.52 -10.70 0.24
CA ALA A 304 -2.65 -12.14 0.38
C ALA A 304 -3.40 -12.76 -0.81
N GLU A 305 -4.46 -12.09 -1.31
CA GLU A 305 -5.15 -12.51 -2.54
C GLU A 305 -4.24 -12.43 -3.77
N VAL A 306 -3.43 -11.36 -3.90
CA VAL A 306 -2.42 -11.24 -4.96
C VAL A 306 -1.47 -12.43 -4.92
N TRP A 307 -0.92 -12.77 -3.77
CA TRP A 307 0.01 -13.90 -3.63
C TRP A 307 -0.64 -15.25 -3.97
N ILE A 308 -1.92 -15.45 -3.62
CA ILE A 308 -2.67 -16.66 -4.02
C ILE A 308 -2.81 -16.74 -5.54
N VAL A 309 -3.12 -15.60 -6.20
CA VAL A 309 -3.28 -15.55 -7.67
C VAL A 309 -1.97 -15.89 -8.40
N VAL A 310 -0.82 -15.50 -7.87
CA VAL A 310 0.49 -15.82 -8.45
C VAL A 310 1.03 -17.19 -8.02
N GLY A 311 0.23 -17.97 -7.26
CA GLY A 311 0.53 -19.36 -6.92
C GLY A 311 1.25 -19.57 -5.59
N GLU A 312 1.33 -18.53 -4.76
CA GLU A 312 1.96 -18.60 -3.45
C GLU A 312 0.94 -18.91 -2.33
N SER A 313 1.47 -19.31 -1.17
CA SER A 313 0.63 -19.64 0.00
C SER A 313 0.44 -18.40 0.87
N ALA A 314 -0.78 -17.88 0.92
CA ALA A 314 -1.16 -16.77 1.78
C ALA A 314 -2.59 -16.98 2.33
N ASP A 315 -2.98 -16.23 3.36
CA ASP A 315 -4.29 -16.35 4.00
C ASP A 315 -4.88 -14.96 4.30
N PRO A 316 -5.81 -14.46 3.48
CA PRO A 316 -6.45 -13.15 3.71
C PRO A 316 -7.21 -13.07 5.04
N SER A 317 -7.67 -14.20 5.60
CA SER A 317 -8.43 -14.20 6.86
C SER A 317 -7.59 -13.81 8.08
N LYS A 318 -6.27 -13.87 7.97
CA LYS A 318 -5.31 -13.44 9.01
C LYS A 318 -5.26 -11.93 9.20
N ALA A 319 -5.70 -11.14 8.22
CA ALA A 319 -5.65 -9.68 8.24
C ALA A 319 -6.17 -9.08 9.55
N SER A 320 -7.29 -9.58 10.08
CA SER A 320 -7.92 -9.06 11.30
C SER A 320 -7.12 -9.27 12.59
N THR A 321 -6.09 -10.13 12.57
CA THR A 321 -5.24 -10.44 13.73
C THR A 321 -3.76 -10.14 13.50
N ALA A 322 -3.41 -9.61 12.33
CA ALA A 322 -2.05 -9.34 11.93
C ALA A 322 -1.48 -8.03 12.50
N PHE A 323 -2.34 -7.15 13.01
CA PHE A 323 -1.98 -5.78 13.39
C PHE A 323 -2.44 -5.44 14.81
N ASN A 324 -1.67 -4.58 15.49
CA ASN A 324 -1.98 -4.16 16.85
C ASN A 324 -1.73 -2.65 17.04
N PRO A 325 -2.78 -1.82 17.16
CA PRO A 325 -2.68 -0.36 17.28
C PRO A 325 -2.39 0.11 18.71
N VAL A 326 -2.46 -0.76 19.72
CA VAL A 326 -2.46 -0.40 21.15
C VAL A 326 -1.26 0.47 21.55
N TYR A 327 -0.09 0.25 20.98
CA TYR A 327 1.10 1.02 21.33
C TYR A 327 1.06 2.44 20.74
N ALA A 328 0.54 2.60 19.51
CA ALA A 328 0.29 3.92 18.92
C ALA A 328 -0.77 4.70 19.70
N GLU A 329 -1.86 4.04 20.10
CA GLU A 329 -2.94 4.66 20.90
C GLU A 329 -2.44 5.27 22.21
N ARG A 330 -1.47 4.63 22.88
CA ARG A 330 -0.83 5.15 24.10
C ARG A 330 -0.12 6.49 23.89
N LEU A 331 0.32 6.77 22.66
CA LEU A 331 1.10 7.95 22.31
C LEU A 331 0.28 9.11 21.72
N LEU A 332 -1.01 8.90 21.39
CA LEU A 332 -1.86 9.92 20.76
C LEU A 332 -1.93 11.24 21.56
N SER A 333 -1.91 11.18 22.88
CA SER A 333 -1.94 12.39 23.71
C SER A 333 -0.64 13.20 23.63
N LYS A 334 0.50 12.55 23.33
CA LYS A 334 1.79 13.19 23.13
C LYS A 334 1.96 13.70 21.70
N TYR A 335 1.45 12.97 20.72
CA TYR A 335 1.51 13.28 19.30
C TYR A 335 0.09 13.38 18.71
N PRO A 336 -0.65 14.46 19.02
CA PRO A 336 -1.99 14.64 18.48
C PRO A 336 -1.93 14.84 16.97
N ASP A 337 -3.03 14.47 16.30
CA ASP A 337 -3.18 14.74 14.87
C ASP A 337 -3.20 16.25 14.63
N THR A 338 -2.16 16.76 14.00
CA THR A 338 -2.04 18.15 13.56
C THR A 338 -2.21 18.30 12.06
N SER A 339 -2.41 17.19 11.35
CA SER A 339 -2.64 17.20 9.91
C SER A 339 -4.02 17.79 9.63
N ALA A 340 -4.04 19.07 9.25
CA ALA A 340 -5.20 19.59 8.55
C ALA A 340 -5.33 18.78 7.25
N SER A 341 -6.47 18.15 7.02
CA SER A 341 -6.77 17.52 5.74
C SER A 341 -6.56 18.58 4.65
N THR A 342 -5.42 18.53 3.99
CA THR A 342 -5.12 19.38 2.83
C THR A 342 -5.74 18.76 1.59
N SER A 343 -7.06 18.65 1.62
CA SER A 343 -7.84 18.34 0.42
C SER A 343 -7.64 19.50 -0.56
N GLN A 344 -6.83 19.28 -1.60
CA GLN A 344 -6.70 20.24 -2.66
C GLN A 344 -7.95 20.25 -3.53
N THR A 345 -8.72 21.32 -3.44
CA THR A 345 -9.81 21.56 -4.38
C THR A 345 -9.22 21.86 -5.76
N LEU A 346 -9.64 21.10 -6.78
CA LEU A 346 -9.24 21.37 -8.16
C LEU A 346 -9.61 22.80 -8.57
N THR A 347 -8.66 23.49 -9.22
CA THR A 347 -8.98 24.70 -9.99
C THR A 347 -9.87 24.35 -11.18
N ASP A 348 -10.55 25.35 -11.76
CA ASP A 348 -11.39 25.12 -12.95
C ASP A 348 -10.55 24.60 -14.14
N GLU A 349 -9.30 25.06 -14.28
CA GLU A 349 -8.36 24.61 -15.31
C GLU A 349 -7.95 23.14 -15.08
N GLN A 350 -7.56 22.78 -13.86
CA GLN A 350 -7.23 21.40 -13.51
C GLN A 350 -8.42 20.45 -13.71
N ARG A 351 -9.64 20.90 -13.37
CA ARG A 351 -10.87 20.15 -13.60
C ARG A 351 -11.11 19.92 -15.09
N ALA A 352 -10.94 20.96 -15.93
CA ALA A 352 -11.08 20.84 -17.38
C ALA A 352 -10.05 19.86 -17.96
N THR A 353 -8.78 19.99 -17.57
CA THR A 353 -7.71 19.08 -17.97
C THR A 353 -8.01 17.64 -17.60
N LEU A 354 -8.50 17.41 -16.37
CA LEU A 354 -8.87 16.07 -15.90
C LEU A 354 -10.00 15.45 -16.75
N ILE A 355 -11.03 16.25 -17.05
CA ILE A 355 -12.18 15.81 -17.84
C ILE A 355 -11.78 15.45 -19.27
N GLU A 356 -10.95 16.31 -19.89
CA GLU A 356 -10.55 16.16 -21.30
C GLU A 356 -9.46 15.10 -21.50
N SER A 357 -8.69 14.77 -20.46
CA SER A 357 -7.64 13.75 -20.55
C SER A 357 -8.25 12.37 -20.90
N PRO A 358 -7.75 11.72 -21.97
CA PRO A 358 -8.14 10.33 -22.27
C PRO A 358 -7.47 9.33 -21.32
N GLU A 359 -6.47 9.76 -20.55
CA GLU A 359 -5.69 8.89 -19.67
C GLU A 359 -6.48 8.55 -18.40
N SER A 360 -6.52 7.28 -18.07
CA SER A 360 -6.99 6.80 -16.77
C SER A 360 -6.19 5.58 -16.36
N LEU A 361 -5.78 5.53 -15.10
CA LEU A 361 -5.07 4.38 -14.55
C LEU A 361 -5.95 3.14 -14.58
N LEU A 362 -7.17 3.27 -14.08
CA LEU A 362 -8.22 2.26 -14.09
C LEU A 362 -9.53 2.88 -14.58
N SER A 363 -10.34 2.10 -15.28
CA SER A 363 -11.68 2.48 -15.69
C SER A 363 -12.64 1.33 -15.44
N TYR A 364 -13.89 1.68 -15.09
CA TYR A 364 -14.96 0.72 -14.87
C TYR A 364 -16.25 1.21 -15.50
N SER A 365 -17.04 0.27 -16.01
CA SER A 365 -18.36 0.52 -16.53
C SER A 365 -19.39 -0.33 -15.78
N ALA A 366 -20.30 0.29 -15.04
CA ALA A 366 -21.27 -0.44 -14.25
C ALA A 366 -22.71 0.03 -14.49
N ASN A 367 -23.63 -0.91 -14.62
CA ASN A 367 -25.05 -0.64 -14.65
C ASN A 367 -25.59 -0.43 -13.24
N ILE A 368 -25.39 0.78 -12.71
CA ILE A 368 -25.93 1.17 -11.41
C ILE A 368 -27.46 1.36 -11.56
N LYS A 369 -28.21 0.57 -10.81
CA LYS A 369 -29.65 0.59 -10.84
C LYS A 369 -30.22 1.59 -9.83
N PHE A 370 -31.19 2.36 -10.31
CA PHE A 370 -31.90 3.36 -9.51
C PHE A 370 -33.39 2.98 -9.39
N GLU A 371 -34.09 3.52 -8.38
CA GLU A 371 -35.50 3.41 -8.28
C GLU A 371 -36.21 4.09 -9.48
N LEU A 372 -37.43 3.70 -9.76
CA LEU A 372 -38.14 4.18 -10.95
C LEU A 372 -38.34 5.71 -10.89
N ASN A 373 -37.87 6.41 -11.92
CA ASN A 373 -37.93 7.89 -12.00
C ASN A 373 -37.25 8.59 -10.79
N SER A 374 -36.25 7.97 -10.23
CA SER A 374 -35.49 8.47 -9.08
C SER A 374 -33.98 8.45 -9.34
N THR A 375 -33.26 9.15 -8.49
CA THR A 375 -31.82 9.10 -8.36
C THR A 375 -31.40 8.22 -7.18
N ASP A 376 -32.33 7.57 -6.47
CA ASP A 376 -32.06 6.68 -5.35
C ASP A 376 -31.45 5.36 -5.84
N ILE A 377 -30.25 5.04 -5.34
CA ILE A 377 -29.51 3.84 -5.71
C ILE A 377 -30.19 2.61 -5.08
N LYS A 378 -30.51 1.61 -5.89
CA LYS A 378 -31.06 0.34 -5.40
C LYS A 378 -30.03 -0.45 -4.60
N ALA A 379 -30.51 -1.17 -3.58
CA ALA A 379 -29.68 -1.99 -2.70
C ALA A 379 -28.79 -3.00 -3.47
N GLU A 380 -29.29 -3.54 -4.57
CA GLU A 380 -28.56 -4.51 -5.41
C GLU A 380 -27.32 -3.94 -6.12
N SER A 381 -27.19 -2.60 -6.23
CA SER A 381 -26.00 -1.94 -6.80
C SER A 381 -24.94 -1.59 -5.76
N LYS A 382 -25.27 -1.65 -4.46
CA LYS A 382 -24.30 -1.28 -3.40
C LYS A 382 -23.05 -2.16 -3.38
N PRO A 383 -23.13 -3.50 -3.53
CA PRO A 383 -21.92 -4.33 -3.50
C PRO A 383 -20.86 -3.95 -4.56
N VAL A 384 -21.30 -3.58 -5.79
CA VAL A 384 -20.37 -3.14 -6.83
C VAL A 384 -19.81 -1.76 -6.52
N LEU A 385 -20.59 -0.87 -5.91
CA LEU A 385 -20.11 0.43 -5.47
C LEU A 385 -19.15 0.32 -4.29
N ASP A 386 -19.38 -0.62 -3.37
CA ASP A 386 -18.47 -0.90 -2.25
C ASP A 386 -17.10 -1.34 -2.75
N GLU A 387 -17.06 -2.16 -3.82
CA GLU A 387 -15.80 -2.55 -4.45
C GLU A 387 -15.05 -1.35 -5.06
N PHE A 388 -15.76 -0.48 -5.77
CA PHE A 388 -15.13 0.73 -6.33
C PHE A 388 -14.70 1.72 -5.23
N VAL A 389 -15.44 1.81 -4.13
CA VAL A 389 -15.03 2.57 -2.94
C VAL A 389 -13.76 1.99 -2.33
N ARG A 390 -13.62 0.66 -2.25
CA ARG A 390 -12.42 -0.01 -1.78
C ARG A 390 -11.20 0.40 -2.63
N VAL A 391 -11.31 0.31 -3.94
CA VAL A 391 -10.26 0.76 -4.88
C VAL A 391 -9.96 2.25 -4.70
N ALA A 392 -10.99 3.10 -4.56
CA ALA A 392 -10.85 4.54 -4.36
C ALA A 392 -10.15 4.91 -3.04
N LYS A 393 -10.31 4.10 -2.00
CA LYS A 393 -9.60 4.27 -0.71
C LYS A 393 -8.13 3.93 -0.81
N ILE A 394 -7.80 2.91 -1.58
CA ILE A 394 -6.41 2.49 -1.80
C ILE A 394 -5.70 3.50 -2.71
N LEU A 395 -6.30 3.87 -3.84
CA LEU A 395 -5.78 4.89 -4.77
C LEU A 395 -6.10 6.30 -4.25
N ASP A 396 -5.58 6.68 -3.10
CA ASP A 396 -5.93 7.92 -2.38
C ASP A 396 -5.40 9.20 -3.04
N GLY A 397 -4.36 9.11 -3.89
CA GLY A 397 -3.78 10.22 -4.64
C GLY A 397 -4.42 10.50 -6.01
N VAL A 398 -5.44 9.72 -6.45
CA VAL A 398 -6.10 9.93 -7.75
C VAL A 398 -7.46 10.61 -7.62
N TYR A 399 -7.89 11.23 -8.71
CA TYR A 399 -9.24 11.78 -8.88
C TYR A 399 -10.17 10.76 -9.53
N ILE A 400 -11.46 10.85 -9.22
CA ILE A 400 -12.48 9.95 -9.71
C ILE A 400 -13.43 10.75 -10.59
N GLN A 401 -13.42 10.48 -11.89
CA GLN A 401 -14.42 11.02 -12.81
C GLN A 401 -15.59 10.04 -12.92
N LEU A 402 -16.78 10.48 -12.59
CA LEU A 402 -18.03 9.73 -12.70
C LEU A 402 -18.83 10.25 -13.88
N GLU A 403 -19.09 9.41 -14.87
CA GLU A 403 -19.90 9.75 -16.04
C GLU A 403 -21.24 9.01 -16.01
N GLY A 404 -22.33 9.76 -15.84
CA GLY A 404 -23.69 9.23 -15.94
C GLY A 404 -24.15 9.17 -17.39
N ASN A 405 -24.58 7.98 -17.85
CA ASN A 405 -25.08 7.73 -19.18
C ASN A 405 -26.55 7.23 -19.13
N ALA A 406 -27.34 7.62 -20.11
CA ALA A 406 -28.72 7.21 -20.26
C ALA A 406 -28.92 6.43 -21.57
N SER A 407 -29.97 5.61 -21.63
CA SER A 407 -30.45 5.08 -22.91
C SER A 407 -31.18 6.18 -23.70
N GLN A 408 -31.46 5.93 -24.97
CA GLN A 408 -32.24 6.84 -25.81
C GLN A 408 -33.43 7.39 -25.05
N ARG A 409 -33.56 8.70 -25.06
CA ARG A 409 -34.66 9.43 -24.41
C ARG A 409 -35.99 9.19 -25.10
N ALA A 410 -37.08 9.40 -24.37
CA ALA A 410 -38.42 9.39 -24.90
C ALA A 410 -38.70 10.69 -25.71
N ASP A 411 -39.68 10.63 -26.61
CA ASP A 411 -40.12 11.79 -27.36
C ASP A 411 -40.55 12.95 -26.42
N GLY A 412 -40.11 14.15 -26.76
CA GLY A 412 -40.42 15.37 -26.00
C GLY A 412 -39.45 15.68 -24.85
N VAL A 413 -38.46 14.83 -24.56
CA VAL A 413 -37.39 15.12 -23.60
C VAL A 413 -36.24 15.87 -24.32
N SER A 414 -35.85 17.03 -23.82
CA SER A 414 -34.74 17.80 -24.38
C SER A 414 -33.38 17.25 -23.98
N ASP A 415 -32.29 17.61 -24.74
CA ASP A 415 -30.92 17.28 -24.44
C ASP A 415 -30.56 17.72 -23.01
N ALA A 416 -30.90 18.95 -22.64
CA ALA A 416 -30.63 19.49 -21.33
C ALA A 416 -31.29 18.69 -20.19
N GLN A 417 -32.49 18.16 -20.41
CA GLN A 417 -33.18 17.36 -19.40
C GLN A 417 -32.56 15.98 -19.20
N ILE A 418 -32.18 15.28 -20.28
CA ILE A 418 -31.60 13.95 -20.19
C ILE A 418 -30.15 14.01 -19.66
N ILE A 419 -29.39 15.05 -20.07
CA ILE A 419 -28.05 15.31 -19.55
C ILE A 419 -28.11 15.57 -18.02
N LYS A 420 -28.97 16.51 -17.59
CA LYS A 420 -29.16 16.82 -16.18
C LYS A 420 -29.60 15.59 -15.37
N PHE A 421 -30.50 14.79 -15.87
CA PHE A 421 -30.97 13.57 -15.20
C PHE A 421 -29.85 12.54 -15.01
N SER A 422 -29.00 12.37 -16.03
CA SER A 422 -27.84 11.48 -15.94
C SER A 422 -26.76 12.01 -14.99
N GLU A 423 -26.57 13.34 -14.93
CA GLU A 423 -25.68 14.02 -13.98
C GLU A 423 -26.18 13.83 -12.53
N GLU A 424 -27.48 14.04 -12.27
CA GLU A 424 -28.08 13.85 -10.94
C GLU A 424 -27.92 12.40 -10.44
N ARG A 425 -27.95 11.40 -11.31
CA ARG A 425 -27.67 10.01 -10.99
C ARG A 425 -26.18 9.78 -10.64
N ALA A 426 -25.28 10.35 -11.41
CA ALA A 426 -23.85 10.29 -11.10
C ALA A 426 -23.52 11.04 -9.80
N GLU A 427 -24.23 12.14 -9.50
CA GLU A 427 -24.09 12.84 -8.21
C GLU A 427 -24.58 11.97 -7.03
N SER A 428 -25.61 11.14 -7.22
CA SER A 428 -26.01 10.17 -6.18
C SER A 428 -24.94 9.10 -5.93
N VAL A 429 -24.22 8.67 -6.97
CA VAL A 429 -23.07 7.78 -6.82
C VAL A 429 -21.94 8.49 -6.08
N LYS A 430 -21.63 9.74 -6.41
CA LYS A 430 -20.67 10.57 -5.65
C LYS A 430 -21.03 10.66 -4.18
N ASN A 431 -22.31 10.96 -3.88
CA ASN A 431 -22.79 11.05 -2.50
C ASN A 431 -22.63 9.73 -1.75
N TYR A 432 -22.81 8.59 -2.43
CA TYR A 432 -22.52 7.29 -1.86
C TYR A 432 -21.04 7.15 -1.50
N PHE A 433 -20.11 7.46 -2.41
CA PHE A 433 -18.67 7.44 -2.17
C PHE A 433 -18.28 8.34 -0.98
N VAL A 434 -18.82 9.56 -0.94
CA VAL A 434 -18.58 10.52 0.17
C VAL A 434 -19.08 9.95 1.49
N SER A 435 -20.26 9.29 1.51
CA SER A 435 -20.79 8.64 2.72
C SER A 435 -19.90 7.49 3.24
N GLN A 436 -19.09 6.90 2.35
CA GLN A 436 -18.10 5.87 2.67
C GLN A 436 -16.71 6.44 3.01
N GLY A 437 -16.57 7.77 3.10
CA GLY A 437 -15.36 8.45 3.53
C GLY A 437 -14.41 8.90 2.40
N ILE A 438 -14.83 8.83 1.13
CA ILE A 438 -14.06 9.42 0.03
C ILE A 438 -14.23 10.95 0.04
N ASP A 439 -13.11 11.68 -0.11
CA ASP A 439 -13.12 13.14 -0.17
C ASP A 439 -13.93 13.63 -1.38
N PRO A 440 -14.97 14.47 -1.19
CA PRO A 440 -15.77 15.02 -2.27
C PRO A 440 -14.97 15.83 -3.30
N ASN A 441 -13.82 16.40 -2.93
CA ASN A 441 -12.95 17.18 -3.83
C ASN A 441 -12.19 16.30 -4.83
N ARG A 442 -12.07 15.01 -4.54
CA ARG A 442 -11.50 14.02 -5.47
C ARG A 442 -12.47 13.55 -6.54
N ILE A 443 -13.77 13.94 -6.47
CA ILE A 443 -14.80 13.39 -7.35
C ILE A 443 -15.35 14.46 -8.29
N VAL A 444 -15.20 14.22 -9.58
CA VAL A 444 -15.76 15.03 -10.67
C VAL A 444 -16.94 14.27 -11.30
N VAL A 445 -18.06 14.96 -11.51
CA VAL A 445 -19.29 14.36 -12.08
C VAL A 445 -19.58 14.98 -13.44
N ILE A 446 -19.97 14.14 -14.38
CA ILE A 446 -20.40 14.52 -15.75
C ILE A 446 -21.69 13.78 -16.09
N GLY A 447 -22.67 14.49 -16.64
CA GLY A 447 -23.84 13.90 -17.27
C GLY A 447 -23.68 13.88 -18.79
N ASN A 448 -23.74 12.72 -19.41
CA ASN A 448 -23.69 12.57 -20.88
C ASN A 448 -25.08 12.45 -21.52
N GLY A 449 -26.12 12.27 -20.71
CA GLY A 449 -27.46 11.96 -21.26
C GLY A 449 -27.41 10.70 -22.13
N ASP A 450 -27.99 10.77 -23.33
CA ASP A 450 -27.95 9.71 -24.34
C ASP A 450 -26.95 9.98 -25.49
N LEU A 451 -25.98 10.86 -25.25
CA LEU A 451 -24.95 11.25 -26.24
C LEU A 451 -23.84 10.21 -26.38
N LYS A 452 -23.62 9.37 -25.35
CA LYS A 452 -22.60 8.32 -25.32
C LYS A 452 -23.27 6.94 -25.16
N LEU A 453 -23.83 6.40 -26.22
CA LEU A 453 -24.41 5.06 -26.19
C LEU A 453 -23.29 3.99 -26.22
N ALA A 454 -23.40 2.98 -25.35
CA ALA A 454 -22.52 1.81 -25.39
C ALA A 454 -22.93 0.84 -26.50
N ASP A 455 -24.23 0.82 -26.85
CA ASP A 455 -24.79 0.02 -27.93
C ASP A 455 -25.69 0.91 -28.80
N GLU A 456 -25.12 1.42 -29.87
CA GLU A 456 -25.84 2.23 -30.86
C GLU A 456 -26.86 1.40 -31.68
N SER A 457 -26.68 0.10 -31.77
CA SER A 457 -27.61 -0.81 -32.49
C SER A 457 -28.89 -1.01 -31.69
N ASN A 458 -28.85 -0.83 -30.36
CA ASN A 458 -30.01 -0.89 -29.48
C ASN A 458 -30.03 0.32 -28.53
N PRO A 459 -30.35 1.53 -29.04
CA PRO A 459 -30.25 2.78 -28.27
C PRO A 459 -31.06 2.80 -26.96
N ALA A 460 -32.20 2.10 -26.93
CA ALA A 460 -33.06 1.95 -25.76
C ALA A 460 -32.57 0.86 -24.77
N GLY A 461 -31.53 0.13 -25.14
CA GLY A 461 -30.99 -1.00 -24.38
C GLY A 461 -30.55 -0.64 -22.98
N ALA A 462 -30.61 -1.60 -22.06
CA ALA A 462 -30.26 -1.41 -20.67
C ALA A 462 -28.75 -1.12 -20.48
N VAL A 463 -27.88 -1.62 -21.36
CA VAL A 463 -26.45 -1.39 -21.35
C VAL A 463 -26.08 0.09 -21.46
N ASN A 464 -26.94 0.89 -22.11
CA ASN A 464 -26.72 2.33 -22.25
C ASN A 464 -27.04 3.12 -20.96
N ARG A 465 -27.73 2.52 -19.99
CA ARG A 465 -27.98 3.11 -18.67
C ARG A 465 -26.92 2.64 -17.71
N ARG A 466 -25.77 3.33 -17.71
CA ARG A 466 -24.59 2.97 -16.94
C ARG A 466 -23.94 4.18 -16.30
N THR A 467 -23.12 3.94 -15.31
CA THR A 467 -22.15 4.90 -14.79
C THR A 467 -20.74 4.39 -15.11
N GLU A 468 -19.93 5.24 -15.70
CA GLU A 468 -18.52 4.98 -15.95
C GLU A 468 -17.70 5.67 -14.87
N PHE A 469 -16.64 5.00 -14.43
CA PHE A 469 -15.74 5.42 -13.37
C PHE A 469 -14.33 5.44 -13.95
N TYR A 470 -13.66 6.59 -13.86
CA TYR A 470 -12.29 6.76 -14.33
C TYR A 470 -11.43 7.25 -13.18
N PHE A 471 -10.39 6.50 -12.85
CA PHE A 471 -9.38 6.87 -11.87
C PHE A 471 -8.24 7.57 -12.60
N LYS A 472 -8.13 8.87 -12.40
CA LYS A 472 -7.26 9.76 -13.17
C LYS A 472 -6.31 10.54 -12.30
N THR A 473 -5.16 10.94 -12.86
CA THR A 473 -4.22 11.86 -12.23
C THR A 473 -4.20 13.19 -12.96
N ILE A 474 -3.91 14.27 -12.21
CA ILE A 474 -3.46 15.52 -12.81
C ILE A 474 -1.94 15.49 -12.68
N ARG A 475 -1.27 15.09 -13.73
CA ARG A 475 0.19 15.22 -13.79
C ARG A 475 0.52 16.68 -14.05
N GLY A 476 1.22 17.33 -13.08
CA GLY A 476 1.96 18.56 -13.38
C GLY A 476 3.10 18.17 -14.30
N TYR A 477 3.11 18.68 -15.50
CA TYR A 477 4.24 18.60 -16.41
C TYR A 477 5.25 19.70 -16.05
#